data_b4dace32cd2b70fe18b596b35872bd6f
#
_entry.id   b4dace32cd2b70fe18b596b35872bd6f
#
_cell.length_a   1.000
_cell.length_b   1.000
_cell.length_c   1.000
_cell.angle_alpha   90.00
_cell.angle_beta   90.00
_cell.angle_gamma   90.00
#
_symmetry.space_group_name_H-M   'P 1'
#
loop_
_entity.id
_entity.type
_entity.pdbx_description
1 polymer ?
#
loop_
_entity_poly.entity_id
_entity_poly.type
_entity_poly.pdbx_seq_one_letter_code
_entity_poly.pdbx_strand_id
1 'polypeptide(L)'
;MVSNINDYNFTIIENKQNKFCIGGTPNQSNLNTFIQKVKEHKIKHIVRLCDPSYNDKIFNDVEIHDWQFSDGDIPSLDIIEKWKNLINKNNGPILVHCVAGLGRAPTLVAIGLIELKISPYESVRMIRETRQGAINTKQLQFILSYKSINKKTSIFSKFFKF
;
A
#
# COMPACT_ATOMS: atom_id res chain seq x y z
N MET A 1 7.57 3.35 -26.13
CA MET A 1 8.72 3.59 -25.22
C MET A 1 9.14 2.28 -24.62
N VAL A 2 10.35 1.83 -24.87
CA VAL A 2 10.90 0.61 -24.27
C VAL A 2 11.15 0.96 -22.80
N SER A 3 10.36 0.38 -21.87
CA SER A 3 10.65 0.50 -20.44
C SER A 3 12.04 -0.09 -20.18
N ASN A 4 12.92 0.71 -19.61
CA ASN A 4 14.26 0.27 -19.23
C ASN A 4 14.11 -0.93 -18.29
N ILE A 5 14.69 -2.08 -18.63
CA ILE A 5 14.58 -3.36 -17.90
C ILE A 5 15.01 -3.20 -16.41
N ASN A 6 15.77 -2.15 -16.13
CA ASN A 6 16.28 -1.82 -14.80
C ASN A 6 15.39 -0.84 -14.03
N ASP A 7 14.26 -0.41 -14.58
CA ASP A 7 13.39 0.55 -13.91
C ASP A 7 12.49 -0.17 -12.90
N TYR A 8 12.50 0.32 -11.66
CA TYR A 8 11.63 -0.19 -10.61
C TYR A 8 10.26 0.50 -10.72
N ASN A 9 9.22 -0.32 -10.85
CA ASN A 9 7.84 0.15 -10.97
C ASN A 9 7.36 0.82 -9.67
N PHE A 10 7.44 2.14 -9.62
CA PHE A 10 7.22 2.96 -8.45
C PHE A 10 6.32 4.15 -8.78
N THR A 11 5.27 4.35 -8.01
CA THR A 11 4.39 5.50 -8.12
C THR A 11 4.18 6.18 -6.78
N ILE A 12 3.88 7.48 -6.80
CA ILE A 12 3.67 8.31 -5.62
C ILE A 12 2.24 8.80 -5.61
N ILE A 13 1.57 8.64 -4.47
CA ILE A 13 0.25 9.20 -4.18
C ILE A 13 0.42 10.19 -3.04
N GLU A 14 0.19 11.44 -3.30
CA GLU A 14 0.32 12.51 -2.31
C GLU A 14 -1.05 13.10 -1.94
N ASN A 15 -1.26 13.31 -0.66
CA ASN A 15 -2.37 14.07 -0.12
C ASN A 15 -1.90 14.96 1.03
N LYS A 16 -1.85 16.27 0.79
CA LYS A 16 -1.46 17.29 1.79
C LYS A 16 -0.17 16.91 2.54
N GLN A 17 -0.30 16.26 3.70
CA GLN A 17 0.82 15.90 4.58
C GLN A 17 1.26 14.43 4.46
N ASN A 18 0.50 13.61 3.72
CA ASN A 18 0.75 12.18 3.62
C ASN A 18 1.21 11.81 2.21
N LYS A 19 2.22 10.97 2.16
CA LYS A 19 2.80 10.46 0.94
C LYS A 19 2.87 8.94 0.99
N PHE A 20 2.12 8.30 0.10
CA PHE A 20 2.20 6.87 -0.12
C PHE A 20 2.94 6.57 -1.41
N CYS A 21 3.79 5.57 -1.36
CA CYS A 21 4.45 5.03 -2.52
C CYS A 21 3.93 3.62 -2.78
N ILE A 22 3.66 3.29 -4.03
CA ILE A 22 3.18 1.97 -4.45
C ILE A 22 4.22 1.35 -5.38
N GLY A 23 4.58 0.10 -5.14
CA GLY A 23 5.52 -0.61 -5.99
C GLY A 23 5.18 -2.09 -6.16
N GLY A 24 5.89 -2.73 -7.10
CA GLY A 24 5.99 -4.18 -7.18
C GLY A 24 7.12 -4.72 -6.30
N THR A 25 7.23 -6.03 -6.17
CA THR A 25 8.39 -6.63 -5.51
C THR A 25 9.63 -6.46 -6.38
N PRO A 26 10.77 -6.00 -5.84
CA PRO A 26 11.98 -5.89 -6.63
C PRO A 26 12.52 -7.29 -6.98
N ASN A 27 13.19 -7.37 -8.10
CA ASN A 27 13.95 -8.52 -8.54
C ASN A 27 15.45 -8.18 -8.60
N GLN A 28 16.26 -9.15 -8.99
CA GLN A 28 17.72 -8.99 -9.05
C GLN A 28 18.18 -7.85 -9.98
N SER A 29 17.47 -7.62 -11.09
CA SER A 29 17.84 -6.59 -12.07
C SER A 29 17.49 -5.16 -11.65
N ASN A 30 16.47 -4.97 -10.80
CA ASN A 30 16.01 -3.65 -10.38
C ASN A 30 16.17 -3.37 -8.87
N LEU A 31 16.81 -4.26 -8.13
CA LEU A 31 17.01 -4.10 -6.69
C LEU A 31 17.76 -2.81 -6.34
N ASN A 32 18.77 -2.45 -7.10
CA ASN A 32 19.53 -1.21 -6.88
C ASN A 32 18.65 0.03 -7.08
N THR A 33 17.81 0.02 -8.13
CA THR A 33 16.86 1.10 -8.38
C THR A 33 15.82 1.20 -7.27
N PHE A 34 15.33 0.06 -6.77
CA PHE A 34 14.45 0.00 -5.60
C PHE A 34 15.09 0.66 -4.36
N ILE A 35 16.32 0.27 -4.02
CA ILE A 35 17.07 0.85 -2.89
C ILE A 35 17.27 2.35 -3.09
N GLN A 36 17.61 2.78 -4.30
CA GLN A 36 17.77 4.19 -4.63
C GLN A 36 16.47 4.97 -4.41
N LYS A 37 15.31 4.45 -4.87
CA LYS A 37 14.00 5.09 -4.67
C LYS A 37 13.64 5.21 -3.18
N VAL A 38 13.91 4.19 -2.39
CA VAL A 38 13.69 4.24 -0.92
C VAL A 38 14.49 5.37 -0.29
N LYS A 39 15.76 5.56 -0.69
CA LYS A 39 16.63 6.62 -0.18
C LYS A 39 16.20 8.01 -0.68
N GLU A 40 15.98 8.17 -1.98
CA GLU A 40 15.59 9.45 -2.61
C GLU A 40 14.30 10.01 -1.99
N HIS A 41 13.33 9.15 -1.75
CA HIS A 41 12.05 9.55 -1.16
C HIS A 41 12.03 9.54 0.37
N LYS A 42 13.18 9.28 1.02
CA LYS A 42 13.33 9.25 2.48
C LYS A 42 12.30 8.33 3.17
N ILE A 43 12.03 7.19 2.56
CA ILE A 43 11.08 6.20 3.08
C ILE A 43 11.63 5.60 4.36
N LYS A 44 10.83 5.61 5.42
CA LYS A 44 11.17 5.04 6.73
C LYS A 44 10.42 3.75 7.03
N HIS A 45 9.31 3.51 6.34
CA HIS A 45 8.49 2.32 6.50
C HIS A 45 8.20 1.68 5.15
N ILE A 46 8.41 0.39 5.07
CA ILE A 46 8.01 -0.45 3.94
C ILE A 46 6.98 -1.46 4.45
N VAL A 47 5.81 -1.48 3.83
CA VAL A 47 4.77 -2.48 4.07
C VAL A 47 4.80 -3.48 2.93
N ARG A 48 5.19 -4.71 3.24
CA ARG A 48 5.36 -5.81 2.29
C ARG A 48 4.18 -6.78 2.40
N LEU A 49 3.41 -6.89 1.32
CA LEU A 49 2.16 -7.66 1.26
C LEU A 49 2.31 -8.99 0.50
N CYS A 50 3.53 -9.37 0.17
CA CYS A 50 3.89 -10.60 -0.53
C CYS A 50 5.13 -11.22 0.11
N ASP A 51 5.53 -12.41 -0.35
CA ASP A 51 6.73 -13.06 0.14
C ASP A 51 7.98 -12.21 -0.07
N PRO A 52 8.93 -12.23 0.88
CA PRO A 52 10.18 -11.50 0.77
C PRO A 52 10.97 -11.91 -0.47
N SER A 53 11.43 -10.93 -1.25
CA SER A 53 12.32 -11.14 -2.40
C SER A 53 13.72 -10.55 -2.20
N TYR A 54 13.94 -9.88 -1.06
CA TYR A 54 15.21 -9.24 -0.72
C TYR A 54 15.49 -9.37 0.78
N ASN A 55 16.76 -9.19 1.14
CA ASN A 55 17.18 -9.23 2.53
C ASN A 55 16.93 -7.87 3.20
N ASP A 56 16.28 -7.89 4.35
CA ASP A 56 15.94 -6.67 5.11
C ASP A 56 17.18 -5.87 5.55
N LYS A 57 18.31 -6.56 5.73
CA LYS A 57 19.62 -5.95 6.10
C LYS A 57 20.18 -4.98 5.06
N ILE A 58 19.62 -4.91 3.85
CA ILE A 58 19.99 -3.89 2.85
C ILE A 58 19.61 -2.46 3.30
N PHE A 59 18.72 -2.34 4.28
CA PHE A 59 18.32 -1.07 4.86
C PHE A 59 18.73 -0.99 6.34
N ASN A 60 19.38 0.11 6.73
CA ASN A 60 19.76 0.36 8.11
C ASN A 60 18.69 1.18 8.88
N ASP A 61 17.97 2.04 8.17
CA ASP A 61 17.08 3.06 8.76
C ASP A 61 15.62 2.92 8.28
N VAL A 62 15.23 1.73 7.82
CA VAL A 62 13.89 1.46 7.30
C VAL A 62 13.28 0.32 8.11
N GLU A 63 12.08 0.55 8.63
CA GLU A 63 11.29 -0.47 9.31
C GLU A 63 10.43 -1.21 8.27
N ILE A 64 10.56 -2.55 8.23
CA ILE A 64 9.82 -3.40 7.31
C ILE A 64 8.70 -4.10 8.06
N HIS A 65 7.49 -3.99 7.52
CA HIS A 65 6.28 -4.62 8.06
C HIS A 65 5.80 -5.69 7.09
N ASP A 66 5.84 -6.94 7.52
CA ASP A 66 5.32 -8.08 6.76
C ASP A 66 3.86 -8.36 7.11
N TRP A 67 2.95 -7.89 6.25
CA TRP A 67 1.50 -8.05 6.42
C TRP A 67 0.88 -8.74 5.21
N GLN A 68 1.30 -9.97 4.99
CA GLN A 68 0.94 -10.74 3.81
C GLN A 68 -0.53 -11.13 3.80
N PHE A 69 -1.14 -11.12 2.63
CA PHE A 69 -2.43 -11.76 2.34
C PHE A 69 -2.49 -12.20 0.89
N SER A 70 -3.49 -13.02 0.55
CA SER A 70 -3.58 -13.67 -0.76
C SER A 70 -3.70 -12.68 -1.91
N ASP A 71 -3.07 -12.99 -3.02
CA ASP A 71 -3.17 -12.16 -4.23
C ASP A 71 -4.62 -12.06 -4.71
N GLY A 72 -4.99 -10.86 -5.16
CA GLY A 72 -6.37 -10.56 -5.57
C GLY A 72 -7.38 -10.41 -4.43
N ASP A 73 -6.97 -10.66 -3.19
CA ASP A 73 -7.84 -10.60 -2.01
C ASP A 73 -7.83 -9.20 -1.34
N ILE A 74 -8.63 -9.08 -0.29
CA ILE A 74 -8.74 -7.90 0.57
C ILE A 74 -7.94 -8.13 1.86
N PRO A 75 -7.43 -7.07 2.51
CA PRO A 75 -6.71 -7.21 3.77
C PRO A 75 -7.66 -7.61 4.90
N SER A 76 -7.14 -8.37 5.87
CA SER A 76 -7.84 -8.69 7.10
C SER A 76 -8.02 -7.45 7.98
N LEU A 77 -8.93 -7.52 8.95
CA LEU A 77 -9.13 -6.45 9.94
C LEU A 77 -7.86 -6.16 10.74
N ASP A 78 -7.10 -7.18 11.10
CA ASP A 78 -5.82 -7.03 11.80
C ASP A 78 -4.82 -6.20 10.99
N ILE A 79 -4.71 -6.48 9.68
CA ILE A 79 -3.85 -5.69 8.79
C ILE A 79 -4.36 -4.25 8.68
N ILE A 80 -5.66 -4.04 8.57
CA ILE A 80 -6.25 -2.69 8.50
C ILE A 80 -5.96 -1.90 9.78
N GLU A 81 -6.09 -2.51 10.95
CA GLU A 81 -5.78 -1.84 12.22
C GLU A 81 -4.29 -1.50 12.35
N LYS A 82 -3.41 -2.41 12.00
CA LYS A 82 -1.96 -2.14 11.95
C LYS A 82 -1.63 -0.99 11.00
N TRP A 83 -2.26 -0.98 9.83
CA TRP A 83 -2.10 0.07 8.83
C TRP A 83 -2.55 1.44 9.35
N LYS A 84 -3.73 1.52 9.97
CA LYS A 84 -4.22 2.76 10.61
C LYS A 84 -3.26 3.26 11.69
N ASN A 85 -2.78 2.37 12.54
CA ASN A 85 -1.84 2.73 13.58
C ASN A 85 -0.53 3.26 13.01
N LEU A 86 -0.02 2.66 11.94
CA LEU A 86 1.19 3.13 11.26
C LEU A 86 0.97 4.53 10.66
N ILE A 87 -0.12 4.75 9.92
CA ILE A 87 -0.44 6.06 9.33
C ILE A 87 -0.55 7.15 10.39
N ASN A 88 -1.22 6.85 11.51
CA ASN A 88 -1.44 7.83 12.58
C ASN A 88 -0.16 8.21 13.33
N LYS A 89 0.83 7.32 13.38
CA LYS A 89 2.10 7.55 14.08
C LYS A 89 3.20 8.11 13.18
N ASN A 90 3.05 7.97 11.88
CA ASN A 90 4.10 8.30 10.92
C ASN A 90 3.75 9.56 10.13
N ASN A 91 4.69 10.48 10.05
CA ASN A 91 4.56 11.73 9.27
C ASN A 91 5.34 11.71 7.95
N GLY A 92 6.01 10.61 7.64
CA GLY A 92 6.85 10.47 6.45
C GLY A 92 6.23 9.58 5.37
N PRO A 93 6.91 9.45 4.23
CA PRO A 93 6.49 8.57 3.16
C PRO A 93 6.50 7.09 3.59
N ILE A 94 5.48 6.35 3.19
CA ILE A 94 5.38 4.90 3.39
C ILE A 94 5.34 4.23 2.03
N LEU A 95 6.23 3.27 1.79
CA LEU A 95 6.16 2.40 0.61
C LEU A 95 5.33 1.17 0.93
N VAL A 96 4.33 0.92 0.11
CA VAL A 96 3.54 -0.32 0.13
C VAL A 96 3.80 -1.08 -1.16
N HIS A 97 4.23 -2.33 -1.05
CA HIS A 97 4.43 -3.15 -2.25
C HIS A 97 3.85 -4.57 -2.11
N CYS A 98 3.50 -5.13 -3.24
CA CYS A 98 3.14 -6.53 -3.43
C CYS A 98 3.90 -7.08 -4.64
N VAL A 99 3.48 -8.14 -5.30
CA VAL A 99 4.22 -8.69 -6.44
C VAL A 99 4.20 -7.71 -7.62
N ALA A 100 3.03 -7.40 -8.18
CA ALA A 100 2.89 -6.53 -9.35
C ALA A 100 2.63 -5.06 -9.00
N GLY A 101 2.25 -4.76 -7.76
CA GLY A 101 1.83 -3.42 -7.35
C GLY A 101 0.48 -2.97 -7.94
N LEU A 102 -0.37 -3.91 -8.36
CA LEU A 102 -1.65 -3.63 -9.02
C LEU A 102 -2.89 -4.04 -8.22
N GLY A 103 -2.74 -4.87 -7.20
CA GLY A 103 -3.89 -5.35 -6.42
C GLY A 103 -3.79 -5.01 -4.93
N ARG A 104 -3.04 -5.81 -4.17
CA ARG A 104 -2.94 -5.71 -2.71
C ARG A 104 -2.41 -4.36 -2.23
N ALA A 105 -1.31 -3.88 -2.79
CA ALA A 105 -0.71 -2.61 -2.39
C ALA A 105 -1.61 -1.41 -2.71
N PRO A 106 -2.18 -1.26 -3.91
CA PRO A 106 -3.15 -0.21 -4.19
C PRO A 106 -4.38 -0.26 -3.29
N THR A 107 -4.87 -1.46 -2.95
CA THR A 107 -6.02 -1.62 -2.05
C THR A 107 -5.71 -1.09 -0.65
N LEU A 108 -4.56 -1.44 -0.09
CA LEU A 108 -4.17 -0.96 1.24
C LEU A 108 -3.95 0.56 1.25
N VAL A 109 -3.35 1.12 0.20
CA VAL A 109 -3.18 2.57 0.05
C VAL A 109 -4.54 3.27 -0.06
N ALA A 110 -5.50 2.73 -0.82
CA ALA A 110 -6.85 3.29 -0.89
C ALA A 110 -7.51 3.36 0.49
N ILE A 111 -7.40 2.31 1.30
CA ILE A 111 -7.89 2.31 2.69
C ILE A 111 -7.20 3.43 3.49
N GLY A 112 -5.89 3.60 3.33
CA GLY A 112 -5.14 4.68 4.00
C GLY A 112 -5.66 6.07 3.63
N LEU A 113 -5.93 6.31 2.36
CA LEU A 113 -6.50 7.57 1.90
C LEU A 113 -7.90 7.83 2.49
N ILE A 114 -8.72 6.77 2.62
CA ILE A 114 -10.05 6.89 3.24
C ILE A 114 -9.93 7.22 4.73
N GLU A 115 -8.98 6.60 5.44
CA GLU A 115 -8.69 6.96 6.84
C GLU A 115 -8.26 8.43 6.99
N LEU A 116 -7.61 8.99 5.97
CA LEU A 116 -7.25 10.41 5.85
C LEU A 116 -8.39 11.30 5.30
N LYS A 117 -9.64 10.78 5.29
CA LYS A 117 -10.84 11.52 4.89
C LYS A 117 -10.99 11.80 3.40
N ILE A 118 -10.28 11.08 2.56
CA ILE A 118 -10.55 11.03 1.12
C ILE A 118 -11.73 10.09 0.89
N SER A 119 -12.65 10.44 -0.01
CA SER A 119 -13.76 9.53 -0.32
C SER A 119 -13.26 8.23 -0.98
N PRO A 120 -13.97 7.10 -0.84
CA PRO A 120 -13.59 5.85 -1.49
C PRO A 120 -13.43 5.99 -3.01
N TYR A 121 -14.35 6.67 -3.66
CA TYR A 121 -14.30 6.92 -5.10
C TYR A 121 -13.05 7.71 -5.50
N GLU A 122 -12.76 8.80 -4.79
CA GLU A 122 -11.61 9.65 -5.06
C GLU A 122 -10.29 8.91 -4.79
N SER A 123 -10.24 8.10 -3.74
CA SER A 123 -9.07 7.27 -3.43
C SER A 123 -8.73 6.30 -4.57
N VAL A 124 -9.73 5.65 -5.14
CA VAL A 124 -9.55 4.77 -6.31
C VAL A 124 -9.13 5.56 -7.53
N ARG A 125 -9.72 6.72 -7.78
CA ARG A 125 -9.38 7.59 -8.91
C ARG A 125 -7.93 8.03 -8.86
N MET A 126 -7.47 8.55 -7.73
CA MET A 126 -6.08 8.98 -7.52
C MET A 126 -5.09 7.85 -7.83
N ILE A 127 -5.39 6.64 -7.38
CA ILE A 127 -4.51 5.48 -7.62
C ILE A 127 -4.52 5.09 -9.09
N ARG A 128 -5.69 4.99 -9.71
CA ARG A 128 -5.82 4.55 -11.11
C ARG A 128 -5.26 5.55 -12.12
N GLU A 129 -5.22 6.83 -11.79
CA GLU A 129 -4.55 7.85 -12.62
C GLU A 129 -3.05 7.61 -12.75
N THR A 130 -2.41 7.11 -11.71
CA THR A 130 -0.97 6.83 -11.70
C THR A 130 -0.62 5.37 -11.95
N ARG A 131 -1.55 4.45 -11.66
CA ARG A 131 -1.39 3.00 -11.83
C ARG A 131 -2.57 2.42 -12.59
N GLN A 132 -2.53 2.56 -13.90
CA GLN A 132 -3.58 2.04 -14.76
C GLN A 132 -3.75 0.51 -14.58
N GLY A 133 -4.99 0.05 -14.46
CA GLY A 133 -5.33 -1.36 -14.23
C GLY A 133 -5.26 -1.81 -12.76
N ALA A 134 -4.96 -0.90 -11.83
CA ALA A 134 -4.96 -1.22 -10.40
C ALA A 134 -6.37 -1.48 -9.86
N ILE A 135 -6.42 -2.33 -8.82
CA ILE A 135 -7.63 -2.65 -8.03
C ILE A 135 -8.62 -3.48 -8.85
N ASN A 136 -8.72 -4.77 -8.55
CA ASN A 136 -9.66 -5.68 -9.19
C ASN A 136 -11.10 -5.44 -8.69
N THR A 137 -12.08 -6.13 -9.27
CA THR A 137 -13.50 -5.94 -8.95
C THR A 137 -13.82 -6.23 -7.48
N LYS A 138 -13.28 -7.32 -6.91
CA LYS A 138 -13.48 -7.66 -5.49
C LYS A 138 -12.92 -6.59 -4.57
N GLN A 139 -11.71 -6.12 -4.84
CA GLN A 139 -11.04 -5.07 -4.09
C GLN A 139 -11.77 -3.73 -4.21
N LEU A 140 -12.26 -3.40 -5.41
CA LEU A 140 -13.05 -2.19 -5.64
C LEU A 140 -14.35 -2.20 -4.83
N GLN A 141 -15.09 -3.29 -4.86
CA GLN A 141 -16.32 -3.43 -4.08
C GLN A 141 -16.06 -3.25 -2.58
N PHE A 142 -14.98 -3.83 -2.08
CA PHE A 142 -14.56 -3.66 -0.69
C PHE A 142 -14.24 -2.19 -0.37
N ILE A 143 -13.40 -1.53 -1.18
CA ILE A 143 -13.02 -0.13 -0.98
C ILE A 143 -14.24 0.79 -0.99
N LEU A 144 -15.16 0.61 -1.96
CA LEU A 144 -16.35 1.45 -2.07
C LEU A 144 -17.31 1.28 -0.88
N SER A 145 -17.33 0.11 -0.24
CA SER A 145 -18.11 -0.16 0.96
C SER A 145 -17.39 0.16 2.27
N TYR A 146 -16.07 0.41 2.20
CA TYR A 146 -15.26 0.64 3.38
C TYR A 146 -15.64 1.94 4.09
N LYS A 147 -15.87 1.83 5.39
CA LYS A 147 -16.09 2.99 6.27
C LYS A 147 -14.97 3.05 7.29
N SER A 148 -14.38 4.21 7.44
CA SER A 148 -13.35 4.45 8.46
C SER A 148 -13.81 3.95 9.83
N ILE A 149 -13.01 3.11 10.45
CA ILE A 149 -13.31 2.54 11.77
C ILE A 149 -12.97 3.60 12.82
N ASN A 150 -13.92 4.45 13.14
CA ASN A 150 -13.81 5.23 14.37
C ASN A 150 -14.05 4.29 15.56
N LYS A 151 -13.19 4.34 16.58
CA LYS A 151 -13.27 3.55 17.84
C LYS A 151 -14.62 3.60 18.58
N LYS A 152 -15.62 4.30 18.06
CA LYS A 152 -16.95 4.51 18.69
C LYS A 152 -18.10 3.76 18.02
N THR A 153 -17.90 2.99 16.96
CA THR A 153 -19.01 2.27 16.32
C THR A 153 -18.70 0.79 16.19
N SER A 154 -19.31 -0.02 17.03
CA SER A 154 -19.30 -1.49 17.02
C SER A 154 -20.15 -2.08 15.85
N ILE A 155 -20.10 -1.47 14.67
CA ILE A 155 -20.89 -1.92 13.50
C ILE A 155 -20.19 -3.09 12.77
N PHE A 156 -18.96 -3.42 13.14
CA PHE A 156 -18.15 -4.46 12.49
C PHE A 156 -18.67 -5.89 12.67
N SER A 157 -19.50 -6.13 13.70
CA SER A 157 -20.01 -7.50 13.96
C SER A 157 -21.00 -8.02 12.90
N LYS A 158 -21.51 -7.15 12.01
CA LYS A 158 -22.48 -7.56 10.98
C LYS A 158 -21.85 -8.10 9.69
N PHE A 159 -20.59 -7.79 9.40
CA PHE A 159 -19.94 -8.19 8.15
C PHE A 159 -19.01 -9.40 8.26
N PHE A 160 -18.66 -9.81 9.47
CA PHE A 160 -17.73 -10.91 9.76
C PHE A 160 -18.34 -11.99 10.66
N LYS A 161 -19.67 -12.21 10.61
CA LYS A 161 -20.26 -13.43 11.16
C LYS A 161 -20.06 -14.54 10.14
N PHE A 162 -19.11 -15.40 10.42
CA PHE A 162 -19.06 -16.77 9.94
C PHE A 162 -19.91 -17.65 10.83
#